data_cd137b574297a30185431abd4f8cc117
#
_entry.id   cd137b574297a30185431abd4f8cc117
#
_cell.length_a   1.000
_cell.length_b   1.000
_cell.length_c   1.000
_cell.angle_alpha   90.00
_cell.angle_beta   90.00
_cell.angle_gamma   90.00
#
_symmetry.space_group_name_H-M   'P 1'
#
loop_
_entity.id
_entity.type
_entity.pdbx_description
1 polymer ?
#
loop_
_entity_poly.entity_id
_entity_poly.type
_entity_poly.pdbx_seq_one_letter_code
_entity_poly.pdbx_strand_id
1 'polypeptide(L)'
;MNYLARCFVSVCLLLISNIGYSQKIIIIDNTNNLPVSDVTVFGKQSSKSLISDNKGIVNLKGFDKKDTLIIGHVSYKSIQLIINRLSNKTTVFLEPNTLALSEVILSVARNKENREKISKQVSLITNKDLKLDLPQTSADLLNYAGGVRVQKSQGGGGSPVIRGFEANRVLLVVDGVRMNNAIYRSGHLQNSITVNPNSLERTEVIYGPSSIGYGSDALGGIVHFYTKTPKMNNIKKWGASGISSYNSRLNNIVQNLDLEYSTNKWASYTNFSFSKFGDIIMGDNRKHGFDEWGLDNHYLDSNKYNDSKKNNENPNIQLNTAYQQYDF
;
A
#
# COMPACT_ATOMS: atom_id res chain seq x y z
N MET A 1 -17.51 79.80 -1.61
CA MET A 1 -17.20 78.42 -1.17
C MET A 1 -15.71 78.27 -1.26
N ASN A 2 -15.04 78.27 -0.11
CA ASN A 2 -13.63 78.63 0.08
C ASN A 2 -12.67 77.60 -0.55
N TYR A 3 -11.62 78.04 -1.20
CA TYR A 3 -10.51 77.29 -1.76
C TYR A 3 -9.97 76.25 -0.77
N LEU A 4 -9.91 76.58 0.51
CA LEU A 4 -9.53 75.66 1.61
C LEU A 4 -10.43 74.45 1.74
N ALA A 5 -11.73 74.57 1.55
CA ALA A 5 -12.63 73.42 1.61
C ALA A 5 -12.47 72.49 0.41
N ARG A 6 -12.17 73.04 -0.77
CA ARG A 6 -11.87 72.21 -1.96
C ARG A 6 -10.55 71.49 -1.85
N CYS A 7 -9.52 72.12 -1.27
CA CYS A 7 -8.24 71.45 -1.00
C CYS A 7 -8.38 70.33 0.07
N PHE A 8 -9.19 70.55 1.10
CA PHE A 8 -9.42 69.56 2.15
C PHE A 8 -10.19 68.34 1.63
N VAL A 9 -11.20 68.53 0.78
CA VAL A 9 -11.94 67.45 0.11
C VAL A 9 -11.03 66.69 -0.84
N SER A 10 -10.14 67.36 -1.58
CA SER A 10 -9.21 66.72 -2.50
C SER A 10 -8.15 65.91 -1.76
N VAL A 11 -7.65 66.36 -0.61
CA VAL A 11 -6.70 65.62 0.24
C VAL A 11 -7.39 64.44 0.94
N CYS A 12 -8.64 64.57 1.38
CA CYS A 12 -9.40 63.44 1.91
C CYS A 12 -9.69 62.37 0.85
N LEU A 13 -9.99 62.76 -0.40
CA LEU A 13 -10.19 61.83 -1.51
C LEU A 13 -8.90 61.10 -1.88
N LEU A 14 -7.74 61.74 -1.78
CA LEU A 14 -6.42 61.10 -1.99
C LEU A 14 -6.05 60.14 -0.87
N LEU A 15 -6.50 60.36 0.36
CA LEU A 15 -6.26 59.45 1.50
C LEU A 15 -7.15 58.20 1.47
N ILE A 16 -8.33 58.28 0.83
CA ILE A 16 -9.25 57.12 0.71
C ILE A 16 -8.81 56.15 -0.39
N SER A 17 -7.95 56.56 -1.34
CA SER A 17 -7.52 55.75 -2.48
C SER A 17 -6.49 54.66 -2.11
N ASN A 18 -6.00 54.59 -0.86
CA ASN A 18 -5.05 53.58 -0.42
C ASN A 18 -5.64 52.42 0.40
N ILE A 19 -6.92 52.12 0.26
CA ILE A 19 -7.46 50.86 0.81
C ILE A 19 -6.98 49.73 -0.09
N GLY A 20 -5.77 49.32 0.13
CA GLY A 20 -5.19 48.17 -0.53
C GLY A 20 -5.96 46.91 -0.12
N TYR A 21 -6.76 46.39 -1.02
CA TYR A 21 -7.40 45.10 -0.82
C TYR A 21 -6.30 44.02 -0.68
N SER A 22 -6.10 43.55 0.53
CA SER A 22 -5.18 42.45 0.82
C SER A 22 -5.88 41.14 0.58
N GLN A 23 -5.51 40.45 -0.49
CA GLN A 23 -5.95 39.05 -0.74
C GLN A 23 -5.35 38.14 0.31
N LYS A 24 -6.18 37.23 0.83
CA LYS A 24 -5.79 36.19 1.77
C LYS A 24 -6.08 34.82 1.18
N ILE A 25 -5.14 33.89 1.34
CA ILE A 25 -5.36 32.49 1.04
C ILE A 25 -5.39 31.70 2.35
N ILE A 26 -6.23 30.66 2.37
CA ILE A 26 -6.30 29.69 3.46
C ILE A 26 -5.86 28.37 2.87
N ILE A 27 -4.86 27.75 3.49
CA ILE A 27 -4.27 26.51 3.03
C ILE A 27 -4.76 25.38 3.92
N ILE A 28 -5.36 24.36 3.30
CA ILE A 28 -6.04 23.25 3.97
C ILE A 28 -5.52 21.93 3.39
N ASP A 29 -5.36 20.93 4.24
CA ASP A 29 -5.07 19.56 3.83
C ASP A 29 -6.32 18.93 3.18
N ASN A 30 -6.16 18.41 1.97
CA ASN A 30 -7.25 17.81 1.19
C ASN A 30 -7.81 16.50 1.78
N THR A 31 -7.09 15.86 2.70
CA THR A 31 -7.50 14.57 3.28
C THR A 31 -8.29 14.71 4.57
N ASN A 32 -7.90 15.64 5.44
CA ASN A 32 -8.49 15.80 6.77
C ASN A 32 -9.21 17.14 6.98
N ASN A 33 -9.16 18.06 5.96
CA ASN A 33 -9.71 19.41 5.99
C ASN A 33 -9.18 20.29 7.15
N LEU A 34 -7.98 19.98 7.66
CA LEU A 34 -7.34 20.81 8.69
C LEU A 34 -6.44 21.87 8.06
N PRO A 35 -6.29 23.04 8.70
CA PRO A 35 -5.36 24.06 8.23
C PRO A 35 -3.91 23.58 8.31
N VAL A 36 -3.09 23.95 7.31
CA VAL A 36 -1.67 23.59 7.24
C VAL A 36 -0.83 24.81 7.58
N SER A 37 -0.06 24.73 8.68
CA SER A 37 0.93 25.73 9.08
C SER A 37 2.25 25.58 8.31
N ASP A 38 3.12 26.57 8.39
CA ASP A 38 4.49 26.54 7.88
C ASP A 38 4.63 26.27 6.37
N VAL A 39 3.53 26.53 5.62
CA VAL A 39 3.55 26.45 4.16
C VAL A 39 4.25 27.68 3.59
N THR A 40 5.26 27.47 2.80
CA THR A 40 5.99 28.54 2.10
C THR A 40 5.23 28.89 0.82
N VAL A 41 4.89 30.18 0.70
CA VAL A 41 4.29 30.77 -0.51
C VAL A 41 5.32 31.69 -1.14
N PHE A 42 5.84 31.30 -2.30
CA PHE A 42 6.88 32.00 -3.03
C PHE A 42 6.34 32.60 -4.33
N GLY A 43 6.57 33.90 -4.54
CA GLY A 43 6.22 34.58 -5.79
C GLY A 43 7.37 34.48 -6.79
N LYS A 44 7.10 33.91 -7.96
CA LYS A 44 8.12 33.63 -8.98
C LYS A 44 8.68 34.92 -9.60
N GLN A 45 7.83 35.94 -9.81
CA GLN A 45 8.23 37.22 -10.39
C GLN A 45 8.74 38.19 -9.33
N SER A 46 8.08 38.27 -8.17
CA SER A 46 8.42 39.19 -7.10
C SER A 46 9.60 38.72 -6.25
N SER A 47 9.99 37.45 -6.36
CA SER A 47 11.01 36.80 -5.50
C SER A 47 10.76 36.97 -4.00
N LYS A 48 9.50 37.19 -3.60
CA LYS A 48 9.07 37.30 -2.21
C LYS A 48 8.59 35.96 -1.70
N SER A 49 8.78 35.71 -0.41
CA SER A 49 8.24 34.54 0.26
C SER A 49 7.49 34.93 1.54
N LEU A 50 6.43 34.20 1.81
CA LEU A 50 5.65 34.27 3.05
C LEU A 50 5.39 32.87 3.56
N ILE A 51 5.09 32.76 4.85
CA ILE A 51 4.80 31.48 5.52
C ILE A 51 3.39 31.54 6.11
N SER A 52 2.64 30.43 6.03
CA SER A 52 1.31 30.33 6.63
C SER A 52 1.38 30.28 8.15
N ASP A 53 0.40 30.88 8.80
CA ASP A 53 0.23 30.81 10.25
C ASP A 53 -0.38 29.47 10.71
N ASN A 54 -0.57 29.30 12.04
CA ASN A 54 -1.18 28.11 12.64
C ASN A 54 -2.64 27.84 12.19
N LYS A 55 -3.27 28.80 11.52
CA LYS A 55 -4.61 28.68 10.91
C LYS A 55 -4.54 28.47 9.40
N GLY A 56 -3.35 28.23 8.86
CA GLY A 56 -3.12 28.05 7.43
C GLY A 56 -3.31 29.32 6.60
N ILE A 57 -3.32 30.51 7.23
CA ILE A 57 -3.62 31.78 6.55
C ILE A 57 -2.33 32.45 6.09
N VAL A 58 -2.32 32.88 4.82
CA VAL A 58 -1.25 33.72 4.24
C VAL A 58 -1.90 34.98 3.66
N ASN A 59 -1.32 36.12 4.02
CA ASN A 59 -1.74 37.42 3.53
C ASN A 59 -0.85 37.84 2.36
N LEU A 60 -1.38 37.91 1.15
CA LEU A 60 -0.64 38.20 -0.07
C LEU A 60 -0.30 39.69 -0.28
N LYS A 61 -0.29 40.48 0.80
CA LYS A 61 0.08 41.89 0.73
C LYS A 61 1.52 42.04 0.23
N GLY A 62 1.68 42.78 -0.87
CA GLY A 62 3.00 43.08 -1.44
C GLY A 62 3.44 42.15 -2.56
N PHE A 63 2.62 41.21 -2.98
CA PHE A 63 2.82 40.47 -4.25
C PHE A 63 2.16 41.24 -5.42
N ASP A 64 2.73 41.08 -6.61
CA ASP A 64 2.14 41.63 -7.84
C ASP A 64 0.90 40.77 -8.25
N LYS A 65 -0.15 41.42 -8.74
CA LYS A 65 -1.36 40.73 -9.21
C LYS A 65 -1.11 39.74 -10.36
N LYS A 66 -0.05 39.91 -11.12
CA LYS A 66 0.34 39.04 -12.21
C LYS A 66 1.31 37.94 -11.76
N ASP A 67 1.70 37.93 -10.49
CA ASP A 67 2.68 36.96 -9.98
C ASP A 67 2.12 35.54 -9.96
N THR A 68 3.01 34.59 -10.18
CA THR A 68 2.73 33.15 -10.04
C THR A 68 3.25 32.71 -8.68
N LEU A 69 2.33 32.31 -7.82
CA LEU A 69 2.68 31.76 -6.51
C LEU A 69 3.04 30.29 -6.63
N ILE A 70 4.15 29.92 -6.04
CA ILE A 70 4.54 28.53 -5.79
C ILE A 70 4.29 28.27 -4.30
N ILE A 71 3.37 27.34 -4.02
CA ILE A 71 2.98 26.97 -2.68
C ILE A 71 3.60 25.61 -2.39
N GLY A 72 4.51 25.55 -1.43
CA GLY A 72 5.27 24.35 -1.09
C GLY A 72 5.35 24.10 0.41
N HIS A 73 5.32 22.83 0.77
CA HIS A 73 5.55 22.36 2.12
C HIS A 73 6.23 20.99 2.06
N VAL A 74 7.10 20.65 3.01
CA VAL A 74 7.87 19.38 3.03
C VAL A 74 6.96 18.14 2.90
N SER A 75 5.79 18.17 3.51
CA SER A 75 4.86 17.03 3.56
C SER A 75 3.77 17.07 2.49
N TYR A 76 3.78 18.05 1.57
CA TYR A 76 2.73 18.21 0.56
C TYR A 76 3.31 18.42 -0.83
N LYS A 77 2.54 18.06 -1.86
CA LYS A 77 2.88 18.36 -3.25
C LYS A 77 2.82 19.87 -3.47
N SER A 78 3.84 20.42 -4.12
CA SER A 78 3.85 21.83 -4.48
C SER A 78 2.82 22.12 -5.58
N ILE A 79 2.13 23.24 -5.45
CA ILE A 79 1.17 23.71 -6.45
C ILE A 79 1.53 25.12 -6.91
N GLN A 80 1.09 25.48 -8.12
CA GLN A 80 1.29 26.82 -8.69
C GLN A 80 -0.06 27.48 -8.95
N LEU A 81 -0.19 28.74 -8.52
CA LEU A 81 -1.39 29.54 -8.70
C LEU A 81 -1.05 30.95 -9.19
N ILE A 82 -1.87 31.51 -10.07
CA ILE A 82 -1.72 32.89 -10.53
C ILE A 82 -2.60 33.80 -9.68
N ILE A 83 -2.05 34.82 -9.08
CA ILE A 83 -2.76 35.74 -8.16
C ILE A 83 -4.00 36.36 -8.81
N ASN A 84 -3.92 36.76 -10.06
CA ASN A 84 -5.03 37.38 -10.76
C ASN A 84 -6.30 36.51 -10.90
N ARG A 85 -6.18 35.21 -10.68
CA ARG A 85 -7.28 34.23 -10.70
C ARG A 85 -7.85 33.95 -9.32
N LEU A 86 -7.30 34.55 -8.28
CA LEU A 86 -7.74 34.35 -6.90
C LEU A 86 -8.78 35.39 -6.48
N SER A 87 -9.81 34.96 -5.78
CA SER A 87 -10.75 35.85 -5.11
C SER A 87 -10.14 36.43 -3.82
N ASN A 88 -10.80 37.41 -3.20
CA ASN A 88 -10.32 38.05 -1.98
C ASN A 88 -10.07 37.07 -0.81
N LYS A 89 -10.76 35.93 -0.83
CA LYS A 89 -10.57 34.83 0.13
C LYS A 89 -10.65 33.53 -0.67
N THR A 90 -9.50 32.89 -0.93
CA THR A 90 -9.41 31.64 -1.68
C THR A 90 -8.91 30.55 -0.76
N THR A 91 -9.60 29.41 -0.76
CA THR A 91 -9.13 28.20 -0.08
C THR A 91 -8.29 27.37 -1.07
N VAL A 92 -7.13 26.97 -0.64
CA VAL A 92 -6.16 26.17 -1.39
C VAL A 92 -6.02 24.82 -0.71
N PHE A 93 -6.30 23.75 -1.42
CA PHE A 93 -6.16 22.40 -0.92
C PHE A 93 -4.79 21.84 -1.33
N LEU A 94 -4.02 21.39 -0.35
CA LEU A 94 -2.76 20.69 -0.58
C LEU A 94 -2.98 19.18 -0.47
N GLU A 95 -2.47 18.44 -1.44
CA GLU A 95 -2.39 16.99 -1.36
C GLU A 95 -1.12 16.59 -0.60
N PRO A 96 -1.23 15.73 0.42
CA PRO A 96 -0.05 15.18 1.08
C PRO A 96 0.91 14.60 0.05
N ASN A 97 2.17 15.00 0.17
CA ASN A 97 3.22 14.43 -0.65
C ASN A 97 3.60 13.06 -0.07
N THR A 98 2.97 12.02 -0.59
CA THR A 98 3.35 10.64 -0.30
C THR A 98 4.65 10.23 -1.00
N LEU A 99 5.47 11.20 -1.43
CA LEU A 99 6.86 10.89 -1.77
C LEU A 99 7.47 10.23 -0.55
N ALA A 100 7.80 8.98 -0.72
CA ALA A 100 8.39 8.09 0.21
C ALA A 100 9.31 8.81 1.21
N LEU A 101 8.79 9.15 2.36
CA LEU A 101 9.59 9.11 3.57
C LEU A 101 10.24 7.74 3.51
N SER A 102 11.56 7.71 3.47
CA SER A 102 12.39 6.50 3.40
C SER A 102 11.66 5.33 4.01
N GLU A 103 11.40 4.29 3.21
CA GLU A 103 10.59 3.13 3.62
C GLU A 103 11.01 2.69 5.02
N VAL A 104 10.10 2.85 5.98
CA VAL A 104 10.38 2.49 7.36
C VAL A 104 10.17 0.99 7.47
N ILE A 105 11.25 0.27 7.79
CA ILE A 105 11.25 -1.17 8.01
C ILE A 105 11.10 -1.43 9.51
N LEU A 106 10.11 -2.23 9.88
CA LEU A 106 9.79 -2.52 11.28
C LEU A 106 10.43 -3.82 11.78
N SER A 107 10.80 -4.72 10.87
CA SER A 107 11.10 -6.10 11.22
C SER A 107 12.54 -6.34 11.64
N VAL A 108 13.51 -5.51 11.24
CA VAL A 108 14.93 -5.84 11.46
C VAL A 108 15.35 -5.78 12.93
N ALA A 109 14.87 -4.78 13.66
CA ALA A 109 15.23 -4.60 15.07
C ALA A 109 14.00 -4.57 16.02
N ARG A 110 12.81 -4.96 15.53
CA ARG A 110 11.52 -4.73 16.20
C ARG A 110 11.19 -3.25 16.47
N ASN A 111 12.02 -2.33 15.98
CA ASN A 111 11.84 -0.89 16.03
C ASN A 111 11.74 -0.32 14.62
N LYS A 112 11.12 0.84 14.51
CA LYS A 112 11.04 1.57 13.24
C LYS A 112 12.43 2.09 12.87
N GLU A 113 13.02 1.57 11.81
CA GLU A 113 14.29 2.03 11.28
C GLU A 113 14.17 2.39 9.80
N ASN A 114 14.93 3.39 9.36
CA ASN A 114 15.00 3.73 7.95
C ASN A 114 15.81 2.66 7.22
N ARG A 115 15.32 2.23 6.05
CA ARG A 115 15.98 1.23 5.18
C ARG A 115 17.47 1.51 4.94
N GLU A 116 17.83 2.79 4.80
CA GLU A 116 19.21 3.22 4.55
C GLU A 116 20.18 2.95 5.72
N LYS A 117 19.65 2.82 6.95
CA LYS A 117 20.43 2.56 8.16
C LYS A 117 20.55 1.09 8.50
N ILE A 118 19.88 0.21 7.76
CA ILE A 118 19.83 -1.21 8.04
C ILE A 118 20.96 -1.89 7.28
N SER A 119 21.87 -2.56 8.00
CA SER A 119 22.97 -3.35 7.42
C SER A 119 22.52 -4.65 6.74
N LYS A 120 21.30 -5.12 7.00
CA LYS A 120 20.73 -6.33 6.41
C LYS A 120 20.02 -6.02 5.09
N GLN A 121 20.14 -6.96 4.15
CA GLN A 121 19.33 -6.85 2.94
C GLN A 121 17.87 -7.12 3.28
N VAL A 122 16.98 -6.21 2.86
CA VAL A 122 15.54 -6.33 3.05
C VAL A 122 14.84 -6.01 1.72
N SER A 123 13.89 -6.85 1.32
CA SER A 123 12.94 -6.55 0.26
C SER A 123 11.61 -6.15 0.88
N LEU A 124 11.05 -5.06 0.39
CA LEU A 124 9.75 -4.57 0.79
C LEU A 124 8.78 -4.71 -0.38
N ILE A 125 7.65 -5.34 -0.14
CA ILE A 125 6.54 -5.45 -1.07
C ILE A 125 5.40 -4.61 -0.49
N THR A 126 5.00 -3.58 -1.20
CA THR A 126 4.00 -2.60 -0.73
C THR A 126 2.61 -2.91 -1.27
N ASN A 127 1.60 -2.27 -0.69
CA ASN A 127 0.22 -2.36 -1.20
C ASN A 127 0.10 -1.87 -2.66
N LYS A 128 0.99 -0.99 -3.11
CA LYS A 128 1.03 -0.54 -4.51
C LYS A 128 1.43 -1.68 -5.45
N ASP A 129 2.44 -2.46 -5.06
CA ASP A 129 2.90 -3.63 -5.82
C ASP A 129 1.81 -4.69 -5.87
N LEU A 130 1.12 -4.93 -4.75
CA LEU A 130 -0.03 -5.83 -4.65
C LEU A 130 -1.16 -5.50 -5.63
N LYS A 131 -1.47 -4.20 -5.77
CA LYS A 131 -2.53 -3.74 -6.68
C LYS A 131 -2.17 -3.83 -8.14
N LEU A 132 -0.88 -3.78 -8.48
CA LEU A 132 -0.40 -3.88 -9.86
C LEU A 132 -0.43 -5.33 -10.36
N ASP A 133 -0.01 -6.26 -9.52
CA ASP A 133 0.27 -7.65 -9.93
C ASP A 133 -0.82 -8.64 -9.52
N LEU A 134 -1.76 -8.23 -8.64
CA LEU A 134 -2.91 -9.01 -8.16
C LEU A 134 -2.55 -10.47 -7.83
N PRO A 135 -1.61 -10.72 -6.89
CA PRO A 135 -1.22 -12.06 -6.52
C PRO A 135 -2.42 -12.83 -5.97
N GLN A 136 -2.59 -14.07 -6.40
CA GLN A 136 -3.72 -14.90 -5.98
C GLN A 136 -3.55 -15.47 -4.57
N THR A 137 -2.30 -15.67 -4.17
CA THR A 137 -1.94 -16.15 -2.83
C THR A 137 -0.78 -15.32 -2.27
N SER A 138 -0.61 -15.34 -0.95
CA SER A 138 0.56 -14.73 -0.31
C SER A 138 1.88 -15.42 -0.70
N ALA A 139 1.81 -16.68 -1.15
CA ALA A 139 2.95 -17.35 -1.75
C ALA A 139 3.33 -16.73 -3.10
N ASP A 140 2.35 -16.40 -3.96
CA ASP A 140 2.60 -15.71 -5.24
C ASP A 140 3.23 -14.34 -5.03
N LEU A 141 2.75 -13.62 -4.01
CA LEU A 141 3.30 -12.35 -3.59
C LEU A 141 4.80 -12.40 -3.35
N LEU A 142 5.31 -13.48 -2.73
CA LEU A 142 6.72 -13.59 -2.38
C LEU A 142 7.64 -13.74 -3.59
N ASN A 143 7.13 -14.11 -4.77
CA ASN A 143 7.92 -14.14 -6.00
C ASN A 143 8.38 -12.74 -6.45
N TYR A 144 7.76 -11.67 -5.95
CA TYR A 144 8.18 -10.28 -6.25
C TYR A 144 9.40 -9.86 -5.42
N ALA A 145 9.72 -10.59 -4.35
CA ALA A 145 10.93 -10.33 -3.58
C ALA A 145 12.13 -10.97 -4.29
N GLY A 146 13.10 -10.16 -4.71
CA GLY A 146 14.32 -10.65 -5.35
C GLY A 146 15.06 -11.65 -4.44
N GLY A 147 15.42 -12.83 -4.97
CA GLY A 147 16.12 -13.89 -4.20
C GLY A 147 15.19 -14.80 -3.39
N VAL A 148 13.89 -14.68 -3.55
CA VAL A 148 12.89 -15.63 -3.06
C VAL A 148 12.34 -16.43 -4.23
N ARG A 149 12.28 -17.73 -4.07
CA ARG A 149 11.57 -18.64 -4.96
C ARG A 149 10.45 -19.30 -4.18
N VAL A 150 9.30 -19.48 -4.80
CA VAL A 150 8.20 -20.21 -4.19
C VAL A 150 8.08 -21.58 -4.84
N GLN A 151 8.21 -22.62 -4.04
CA GLN A 151 7.94 -23.98 -4.47
C GLN A 151 6.45 -24.26 -4.32
N LYS A 152 5.81 -24.60 -5.43
CA LYS A 152 4.38 -24.94 -5.48
C LYS A 152 4.21 -26.37 -5.97
N SER A 153 3.41 -27.16 -5.26
CA SER A 153 2.95 -28.48 -5.67
C SER A 153 1.48 -28.48 -6.08
N GLN A 154 0.76 -27.41 -5.76
CA GLN A 154 -0.67 -27.27 -6.06
C GLN A 154 -1.06 -25.77 -6.16
N GLY A 155 -2.23 -25.48 -6.70
CA GLY A 155 -2.68 -24.09 -6.96
C GLY A 155 -2.75 -23.22 -5.71
N GLY A 156 -3.28 -23.75 -4.61
CA GLY A 156 -3.46 -23.04 -3.36
C GLY A 156 -2.27 -23.12 -2.39
N GLY A 157 -1.20 -23.84 -2.73
CA GLY A 157 -0.04 -24.03 -1.84
C GLY A 157 1.20 -23.28 -2.27
N GLY A 158 2.14 -23.08 -1.36
CA GLY A 158 3.43 -22.52 -1.71
C GLY A 158 4.35 -22.37 -0.50
N SER A 159 5.56 -22.87 -0.65
CA SER A 159 6.63 -22.76 0.36
C SER A 159 7.70 -21.81 -0.13
N PRO A 160 8.02 -20.74 0.61
CA PRO A 160 9.10 -19.83 0.23
C PRO A 160 10.47 -20.48 0.44
N VAL A 161 11.34 -20.30 -0.53
CA VAL A 161 12.75 -20.67 -0.50
C VAL A 161 13.57 -19.39 -0.60
N ILE A 162 14.33 -19.07 0.44
CA ILE A 162 15.16 -17.86 0.52
C ILE A 162 16.63 -18.28 0.41
N ARG A 163 17.29 -17.92 -0.70
CA ARG A 163 18.71 -18.24 -0.94
C ARG A 163 19.06 -19.72 -0.72
N GLY A 164 18.15 -20.62 -1.11
CA GLY A 164 18.32 -22.07 -0.94
C GLY A 164 17.89 -22.62 0.42
N PHE A 165 17.56 -21.78 1.38
CA PHE A 165 16.96 -22.21 2.65
C PHE A 165 15.44 -22.35 2.50
N GLU A 166 14.92 -23.46 2.96
CA GLU A 166 13.51 -23.80 2.91
C GLU A 166 12.98 -24.35 4.23
N ALA A 167 11.70 -24.58 4.30
CA ALA A 167 11.03 -25.23 5.41
C ALA A 167 11.22 -24.47 6.73
N ASN A 168 11.60 -25.15 7.80
CA ASN A 168 11.83 -24.60 9.13
C ASN A 168 13.05 -23.66 9.25
N ARG A 169 13.77 -23.40 8.15
CA ARG A 169 14.88 -22.43 8.11
C ARG A 169 14.45 -21.04 7.64
N VAL A 170 13.20 -20.91 7.20
CA VAL A 170 12.55 -19.63 6.84
C VAL A 170 11.40 -19.40 7.82
N LEU A 171 11.47 -18.31 8.54
CA LEU A 171 10.45 -17.93 9.51
C LEU A 171 9.36 -17.07 8.86
N LEU A 172 8.11 -17.50 9.03
CA LEU A 172 6.95 -16.68 8.71
C LEU A 172 6.42 -15.99 9.96
N VAL A 173 6.10 -14.69 9.84
CA VAL A 173 5.58 -13.87 10.93
C VAL A 173 4.40 -13.06 10.40
N VAL A 174 3.31 -12.98 11.16
CA VAL A 174 2.18 -12.09 10.89
C VAL A 174 2.02 -11.16 12.08
N ASP A 175 2.10 -9.86 11.86
CA ASP A 175 1.97 -8.82 12.90
C ASP A 175 2.78 -9.11 14.19
N GLY A 176 3.98 -9.66 14.02
CA GLY A 176 4.86 -10.02 15.12
C GLY A 176 4.66 -11.43 15.70
N VAL A 177 3.62 -12.15 15.28
CA VAL A 177 3.34 -13.53 15.73
C VAL A 177 3.98 -14.53 14.77
N ARG A 178 4.77 -15.47 15.31
CA ARG A 178 5.40 -16.52 14.54
C ARG A 178 4.37 -17.55 14.08
N MET A 179 4.41 -17.92 12.81
CA MET A 179 3.50 -18.91 12.21
C MET A 179 4.07 -20.32 12.14
N ASN A 180 5.37 -20.49 12.39
CA ASN A 180 6.02 -21.78 12.31
C ASN A 180 5.56 -22.67 13.48
N ASN A 181 4.67 -23.57 13.21
CA ASN A 181 4.11 -24.51 14.18
C ASN A 181 4.67 -25.93 13.95
N ALA A 182 4.73 -26.75 14.99
CA ALA A 182 5.20 -28.14 14.94
C ALA A 182 4.34 -29.06 14.04
N ILE A 183 3.16 -28.62 13.66
CA ILE A 183 2.18 -29.39 12.86
C ILE A 183 2.61 -29.54 11.38
N TYR A 184 3.54 -28.70 10.89
CA TYR A 184 3.90 -28.70 9.48
C TYR A 184 4.90 -29.79 9.15
N ARG A 185 4.48 -30.67 8.23
CA ARG A 185 5.25 -31.84 7.76
C ARG A 185 6.65 -31.41 7.33
N SER A 186 7.68 -32.03 7.98
CA SER A 186 9.09 -31.83 7.60
C SER A 186 9.49 -30.37 7.41
N GLY A 187 8.76 -29.45 8.06
CA GLY A 187 9.00 -28.03 7.94
C GLY A 187 8.53 -27.37 6.63
N HIS A 188 7.80 -28.05 5.78
CA HIS A 188 7.21 -27.39 4.60
C HIS A 188 6.12 -26.41 5.04
N LEU A 189 6.43 -25.13 4.87
CA LEU A 189 5.58 -24.01 5.27
C LEU A 189 4.49 -23.75 4.23
N GLN A 190 3.49 -24.60 4.15
CA GLN A 190 2.30 -24.33 3.32
C GLN A 190 1.47 -23.17 3.87
N ASN A 191 1.81 -22.67 5.04
CA ASN A 191 1.07 -21.63 5.77
C ASN A 191 1.09 -20.26 5.15
N SER A 192 2.00 -19.99 4.23
CA SER A 192 1.96 -18.69 3.55
C SER A 192 0.61 -18.43 2.87
N ILE A 193 -0.12 -19.48 2.53
CA ILE A 193 -1.45 -19.36 1.89
C ILE A 193 -2.56 -18.94 2.85
N THR A 194 -2.40 -19.13 4.16
CA THR A 194 -3.42 -18.75 5.16
C THR A 194 -3.52 -17.24 5.35
N VAL A 195 -2.56 -16.49 4.83
CA VAL A 195 -2.55 -15.03 4.86
C VAL A 195 -3.13 -14.51 3.55
N ASN A 196 -4.24 -13.77 3.63
CA ASN A 196 -4.81 -13.13 2.45
C ASN A 196 -3.92 -11.97 1.97
N PRO A 197 -3.37 -11.99 0.74
CA PRO A 197 -2.51 -10.92 0.23
C PRO A 197 -3.24 -9.57 0.18
N ASN A 198 -4.55 -9.56 -0.04
CA ASN A 198 -5.34 -8.33 -0.13
C ASN A 198 -5.57 -7.65 1.22
N SER A 199 -5.44 -8.38 2.34
CA SER A 199 -5.51 -7.81 3.69
C SER A 199 -4.20 -7.18 4.17
N LEU A 200 -3.11 -7.32 3.39
CA LEU A 200 -1.80 -6.83 3.78
C LEU A 200 -1.62 -5.34 3.48
N GLU A 201 -0.99 -4.62 4.40
CA GLU A 201 -0.46 -3.28 4.19
C GLU A 201 0.89 -3.35 3.45
N ARG A 202 1.76 -4.30 3.88
CA ARG A 202 3.06 -4.57 3.27
C ARG A 202 3.59 -5.93 3.71
N THR A 203 4.60 -6.41 2.99
CA THR A 203 5.38 -7.60 3.36
C THR A 203 6.85 -7.26 3.34
N GLU A 204 7.58 -7.62 4.39
CA GLU A 204 9.01 -7.42 4.52
C GLU A 204 9.73 -8.78 4.48
N VAL A 205 10.68 -8.92 3.57
CA VAL A 205 11.53 -10.10 3.48
C VAL A 205 12.93 -9.74 3.91
N ILE A 206 13.38 -10.30 5.04
CA ILE A 206 14.71 -10.09 5.59
C ILE A 206 15.57 -11.29 5.22
N TYR A 207 16.70 -11.04 4.57
CA TYR A 207 17.60 -12.08 4.11
C TYR A 207 18.70 -12.36 5.14
N GLY A 208 19.02 -13.65 5.27
CA GLY A 208 20.09 -14.13 6.16
C GLY A 208 19.65 -14.31 7.61
N PRO A 209 20.59 -14.69 8.48
CA PRO A 209 20.28 -15.08 9.84
C PRO A 209 19.74 -13.91 10.66
N SER A 210 18.58 -14.12 11.25
CA SER A 210 17.88 -13.12 12.07
C SER A 210 17.40 -13.71 13.41
N SER A 211 18.03 -14.81 13.82
CA SER A 211 17.69 -15.56 15.03
C SER A 211 17.79 -14.73 16.31
N ILE A 212 18.65 -13.72 16.36
CA ILE A 212 18.79 -12.82 17.53
C ILE A 212 17.49 -12.09 17.84
N GLY A 213 16.78 -11.60 16.80
CA GLY A 213 15.54 -10.85 16.98
C GLY A 213 14.28 -11.72 17.04
N TYR A 214 14.29 -12.88 16.38
CA TYR A 214 13.09 -13.68 16.13
C TYR A 214 13.16 -15.13 16.64
N GLY A 215 14.31 -15.55 17.16
CA GLY A 215 14.53 -16.91 17.68
C GLY A 215 14.99 -17.91 16.62
N SER A 216 14.93 -19.21 16.95
CA SER A 216 15.23 -20.31 16.03
C SER A 216 14.38 -20.22 14.76
N ASP A 217 14.72 -20.98 13.74
CA ASP A 217 14.02 -21.07 12.45
C ASP A 217 14.22 -19.86 11.49
N ALA A 218 14.87 -18.78 11.92
CA ALA A 218 15.20 -17.62 11.09
C ALA A 218 16.66 -17.69 10.55
N LEU A 219 17.09 -18.85 10.09
CA LEU A 219 18.46 -19.06 9.58
C LEU A 219 18.63 -18.53 8.15
N GLY A 220 17.69 -18.85 7.27
CA GLY A 220 17.70 -18.42 5.87
C GLY A 220 17.13 -17.01 5.69
N GLY A 221 16.17 -16.66 6.51
CA GLY A 221 15.50 -15.37 6.45
C GLY A 221 14.15 -15.37 7.15
N ILE A 222 13.50 -14.20 7.08
CA ILE A 222 12.17 -13.98 7.66
C ILE A 222 11.27 -13.38 6.59
N VAL A 223 10.04 -13.84 6.53
CA VAL A 223 8.95 -13.18 5.82
C VAL A 223 7.99 -12.63 6.85
N HIS A 224 7.87 -11.32 6.93
CA HIS A 224 6.98 -10.65 7.87
C HIS A 224 5.82 -9.99 7.12
N PHE A 225 4.64 -10.50 7.33
CA PHE A 225 3.39 -9.95 6.81
C PHE A 225 2.83 -8.94 7.80
N TYR A 226 2.52 -7.75 7.34
CA TYR A 226 1.85 -6.70 8.11
C TYR A 226 0.45 -6.52 7.56
N THR A 227 -0.55 -6.75 8.39
CA THR A 227 -1.95 -6.54 8.01
C THR A 227 -2.32 -5.06 8.04
N LYS A 228 -3.34 -4.69 7.30
CA LYS A 228 -3.88 -3.33 7.31
C LYS A 228 -4.41 -2.97 8.68
N THR A 229 -3.91 -1.88 9.23
CA THR A 229 -4.33 -1.38 10.54
C THR A 229 -5.28 -0.20 10.35
N PRO A 230 -6.49 -0.24 10.95
CA PRO A 230 -7.42 0.87 10.86
C PRO A 230 -6.85 2.11 11.56
N LYS A 231 -6.97 3.28 10.90
CA LYS A 231 -6.49 4.56 11.44
C LYS A 231 -7.67 5.40 11.93
N MET A 232 -7.58 5.92 13.14
CA MET A 232 -8.56 6.88 13.65
C MET A 232 -8.53 8.16 12.82
N ASN A 233 -9.70 8.78 12.62
CA ASN A 233 -9.82 10.03 11.88
C ASN A 233 -10.72 10.99 12.67
N ASN A 234 -10.39 12.28 12.68
CA ASN A 234 -11.19 13.31 13.35
C ASN A 234 -12.61 13.48 12.75
N ILE A 235 -12.78 13.03 11.52
CA ILE A 235 -14.08 13.04 10.82
C ILE A 235 -14.55 11.60 10.68
N LYS A 236 -15.84 11.34 10.94
CA LYS A 236 -16.43 10.02 10.65
C LYS A 236 -16.28 9.71 9.17
N LYS A 237 -15.62 8.61 8.87
CA LYS A 237 -15.35 8.17 7.50
C LYS A 237 -15.74 6.71 7.32
N TRP A 238 -16.47 6.43 6.24
CA TRP A 238 -16.71 5.09 5.73
C TRP A 238 -15.88 4.89 4.47
N GLY A 239 -15.33 3.71 4.33
CA GLY A 239 -14.64 3.26 3.14
C GLY A 239 -15.07 1.85 2.80
N ALA A 240 -15.22 1.58 1.50
CA ALA A 240 -15.39 0.23 0.98
C ALA A 240 -14.56 0.11 -0.29
N SER A 241 -13.86 -1.00 -0.44
CA SER A 241 -13.13 -1.33 -1.65
C SER A 241 -13.25 -2.81 -1.95
N GLY A 242 -13.31 -3.17 -3.23
CA GLY A 242 -13.42 -4.55 -3.65
C GLY A 242 -12.46 -4.86 -4.80
N ILE A 243 -11.96 -6.10 -4.82
CA ILE A 243 -11.14 -6.64 -5.88
C ILE A 243 -11.79 -7.94 -6.34
N SER A 244 -12.01 -8.07 -7.64
CA SER A 244 -12.42 -9.32 -8.27
C SER A 244 -11.41 -9.63 -9.37
N SER A 245 -10.77 -10.79 -9.29
CA SER A 245 -9.81 -11.23 -10.29
C SER A 245 -10.15 -12.63 -10.79
N TYR A 246 -9.94 -12.84 -12.09
CA TYR A 246 -10.11 -14.12 -12.74
C TYR A 246 -8.87 -14.45 -13.59
N ASN A 247 -8.30 -15.63 -13.34
CA ASN A 247 -7.20 -16.15 -14.12
C ASN A 247 -7.72 -17.25 -15.05
N SER A 248 -7.86 -16.92 -16.33
CA SER A 248 -8.43 -17.85 -17.34
C SER A 248 -7.56 -19.10 -17.57
N ARG A 249 -6.24 -19.00 -17.38
CA ARG A 249 -5.33 -20.14 -17.57
C ARG A 249 -5.54 -21.24 -16.54
N LEU A 250 -5.82 -20.86 -15.29
CA LEU A 250 -5.98 -21.79 -14.17
C LEU A 250 -7.41 -21.85 -13.67
N ASN A 251 -8.34 -21.17 -14.35
CA ASN A 251 -9.74 -21.05 -13.95
C ASN A 251 -9.90 -20.63 -12.46
N ASN A 252 -9.03 -19.75 -12.00
CA ASN A 252 -9.02 -19.28 -10.62
C ASN A 252 -9.83 -18.01 -10.48
N ILE A 253 -10.63 -17.93 -9.44
CA ILE A 253 -11.40 -16.74 -9.07
C ILE A 253 -10.96 -16.31 -7.68
N VAL A 254 -10.65 -15.02 -7.53
CA VAL A 254 -10.39 -14.39 -6.23
C VAL A 254 -11.31 -13.18 -6.11
N GLN A 255 -12.03 -13.12 -5.01
CA GLN A 255 -12.87 -11.99 -4.66
C GLN A 255 -12.50 -11.50 -3.27
N ASN A 256 -12.41 -10.19 -3.12
CA ASN A 256 -12.05 -9.55 -1.87
C ASN A 256 -12.90 -8.31 -1.66
N LEU A 257 -13.38 -8.10 -0.43
CA LEU A 257 -14.14 -6.94 0.00
C LEU A 257 -13.53 -6.39 1.28
N ASP A 258 -13.11 -5.14 1.24
CA ASP A 258 -12.63 -4.39 2.38
C ASP A 258 -13.69 -3.39 2.83
N LEU A 259 -13.96 -3.34 4.12
CA LEU A 259 -14.83 -2.36 4.76
C LEU A 259 -14.03 -1.63 5.84
N GLU A 260 -14.06 -0.32 5.80
CA GLU A 260 -13.38 0.55 6.76
C GLU A 260 -14.37 1.51 7.40
N TYR A 261 -14.23 1.69 8.70
CA TYR A 261 -14.95 2.72 9.43
C TYR A 261 -14.02 3.39 10.43
N SER A 262 -14.06 4.70 10.51
CA SER A 262 -13.20 5.45 11.42
C SER A 262 -13.90 6.67 12.02
N THR A 263 -13.54 6.97 13.24
CA THR A 263 -13.91 8.15 14.02
C THR A 263 -12.70 8.67 14.77
N ASN A 264 -12.86 9.72 15.54
CA ASN A 264 -11.79 10.25 16.40
C ASN A 264 -11.45 9.35 17.62
N LYS A 265 -12.31 8.37 17.95
CA LYS A 265 -12.13 7.49 19.12
C LYS A 265 -12.06 6.02 18.78
N TRP A 266 -12.53 5.66 17.59
CA TRP A 266 -12.68 4.27 17.20
C TRP A 266 -12.46 4.11 15.70
N ALA A 267 -11.79 3.04 15.30
CA ALA A 267 -11.59 2.65 13.92
C ALA A 267 -11.69 1.13 13.77
N SER A 268 -12.25 0.68 12.66
CA SER A 268 -12.40 -0.73 12.31
C SER A 268 -12.02 -0.96 10.85
N TYR A 269 -11.38 -2.07 10.61
CA TYR A 269 -11.12 -2.63 9.29
C TYR A 269 -11.62 -4.07 9.27
N THR A 270 -12.41 -4.43 8.26
CA THR A 270 -12.93 -5.77 8.06
C THR A 270 -12.66 -6.20 6.63
N ASN A 271 -12.11 -7.38 6.45
CA ASN A 271 -11.80 -7.96 5.15
C ASN A 271 -12.56 -9.29 4.99
N PHE A 272 -13.20 -9.46 3.85
CA PHE A 272 -13.79 -10.71 3.41
C PHE A 272 -13.10 -11.15 2.13
N SER A 273 -12.64 -12.39 2.09
CA SER A 273 -12.00 -12.95 0.91
C SER A 273 -12.57 -14.32 0.57
N PHE A 274 -12.75 -14.54 -0.72
CA PHE A 274 -13.13 -15.82 -1.28
C PHE A 274 -12.19 -16.16 -2.44
N SER A 275 -11.61 -17.36 -2.41
CA SER A 275 -10.72 -17.83 -3.46
C SER A 275 -11.13 -19.25 -3.88
N LYS A 276 -11.33 -19.43 -5.20
CA LYS A 276 -11.54 -20.73 -5.81
C LYS A 276 -10.39 -20.99 -6.77
N PHE A 277 -9.68 -22.07 -6.55
CA PHE A 277 -8.57 -22.50 -7.40
C PHE A 277 -9.06 -23.59 -8.36
N GLY A 278 -8.76 -23.43 -9.63
CA GLY A 278 -9.00 -24.46 -10.65
C GLY A 278 -7.79 -25.40 -10.77
N ASP A 279 -7.84 -26.20 -11.81
CA ASP A 279 -6.84 -27.22 -12.07
C ASP A 279 -5.54 -26.63 -12.63
N ILE A 280 -4.41 -27.22 -12.26
CA ILE A 280 -3.11 -26.85 -12.81
C ILE A 280 -2.93 -27.53 -14.16
N ILE A 281 -2.74 -26.73 -15.21
CA ILE A 281 -2.52 -27.22 -16.56
C ILE A 281 -1.03 -27.18 -16.87
N MET A 282 -0.47 -28.32 -17.20
CA MET A 282 0.90 -28.45 -17.67
C MET A 282 1.00 -28.08 -19.16
N GLY A 283 2.09 -27.44 -19.55
CA GLY A 283 2.31 -27.14 -20.98
C GLY A 283 2.58 -28.41 -21.79
N ASP A 284 2.17 -28.37 -23.06
CA ASP A 284 2.31 -29.51 -23.98
C ASP A 284 3.77 -29.75 -24.41
N ASN A 285 4.61 -28.71 -24.32
CA ASN A 285 6.00 -28.77 -24.74
C ASN A 285 6.94 -29.19 -23.60
N ARG A 286 7.39 -30.45 -23.61
CA ARG A 286 8.32 -31.01 -22.64
C ARG A 286 9.74 -31.01 -23.18
N LYS A 287 10.55 -30.04 -22.73
CA LYS A 287 11.91 -29.78 -23.23
C LYS A 287 12.94 -30.85 -22.87
N HIS A 288 12.64 -31.75 -21.93
CA HIS A 288 13.58 -32.75 -21.41
C HIS A 288 13.52 -34.08 -22.15
N GLY A 289 12.73 -34.20 -23.24
CA GLY A 289 12.66 -35.42 -24.04
C GLY A 289 11.88 -36.60 -23.47
N PHE A 290 11.16 -36.39 -22.35
CA PHE A 290 10.30 -37.40 -21.74
C PHE A 290 8.84 -36.97 -21.93
N ASP A 291 8.22 -37.40 -23.02
CA ASP A 291 6.88 -36.93 -23.42
C ASP A 291 5.76 -37.31 -22.43
N GLU A 292 5.93 -38.43 -21.71
CA GLU A 292 4.96 -38.87 -20.70
C GLU A 292 5.24 -38.33 -19.29
N TRP A 293 6.33 -37.59 -19.10
CA TRP A 293 6.69 -37.08 -17.78
C TRP A 293 5.65 -36.07 -17.26
N GLY A 294 5.16 -36.33 -16.05
CA GLY A 294 4.18 -35.47 -15.39
C GLY A 294 2.75 -35.59 -15.94
N LEU A 295 2.48 -36.57 -16.82
CA LEU A 295 1.10 -36.91 -17.18
C LEU A 295 0.41 -37.57 -15.99
N ASP A 296 -0.74 -37.07 -15.62
CA ASP A 296 -1.61 -37.66 -14.61
C ASP A 296 -2.76 -38.42 -15.28
N ASN A 297 -2.46 -39.66 -15.66
CA ASN A 297 -3.41 -40.50 -16.39
C ASN A 297 -4.60 -40.97 -15.55
N HIS A 298 -4.45 -40.92 -14.23
CA HIS A 298 -5.47 -41.39 -13.30
C HIS A 298 -5.55 -40.49 -12.08
N TYR A 299 -6.73 -40.30 -11.54
CA TYR A 299 -6.91 -39.61 -10.26
C TYR A 299 -7.82 -40.43 -9.32
N LEU A 300 -7.65 -40.20 -8.03
CA LEU A 300 -8.53 -40.78 -7.01
C LEU A 300 -9.70 -39.82 -6.79
N ASP A 301 -10.90 -40.33 -7.09
CA ASP A 301 -12.14 -39.63 -6.71
C ASP A 301 -12.57 -40.16 -5.34
N SER A 302 -12.25 -39.39 -4.31
CA SER A 302 -12.59 -39.72 -2.92
C SER A 302 -13.99 -39.24 -2.60
N ASN A 303 -14.94 -40.13 -2.65
CA ASN A 303 -16.25 -39.90 -2.08
C ASN A 303 -16.29 -40.34 -0.61
N LYS A 304 -17.21 -39.75 0.20
CA LYS A 304 -17.34 -39.93 1.65
C LYS A 304 -17.29 -41.40 2.14
N TYR A 305 -17.43 -42.38 1.24
CA TYR A 305 -17.51 -43.78 1.55
C TYR A 305 -16.59 -44.69 0.75
N ASN A 306 -16.06 -44.27 -0.41
CA ASN A 306 -15.21 -45.09 -1.27
C ASN A 306 -14.26 -44.23 -2.12
N ASP A 307 -12.98 -44.64 -2.17
CA ASP A 307 -12.03 -44.11 -3.12
C ASP A 307 -12.10 -44.90 -4.43
N SER A 308 -12.38 -44.25 -5.53
CA SER A 308 -12.38 -44.84 -6.85
C SER A 308 -11.32 -44.24 -7.75
N LYS A 309 -10.53 -45.09 -8.41
CA LYS A 309 -9.55 -44.66 -9.41
C LYS A 309 -10.28 -44.38 -10.71
N LYS A 310 -10.20 -43.14 -11.19
CA LYS A 310 -10.77 -42.70 -12.46
C LYS A 310 -9.69 -42.35 -13.46
N ASN A 311 -9.99 -42.56 -14.75
CA ASN A 311 -9.13 -42.10 -15.83
C ASN A 311 -9.25 -40.57 -15.97
N ASN A 312 -8.11 -39.91 -16.15
CA ASN A 312 -8.08 -38.51 -16.45
C ASN A 312 -8.25 -38.29 -17.95
N GLU A 313 -9.31 -37.62 -18.36
CA GLU A 313 -9.59 -37.31 -19.77
C GLU A 313 -8.55 -36.37 -20.37
N ASN A 314 -7.94 -35.53 -19.56
CA ASN A 314 -6.83 -34.67 -19.95
C ASN A 314 -5.64 -34.89 -19.06
N PRO A 315 -4.71 -35.79 -19.40
CA PRO A 315 -3.54 -36.12 -18.56
C PRO A 315 -2.59 -34.94 -18.27
N ASN A 316 -2.67 -33.86 -19.05
CA ASN A 316 -1.89 -32.64 -18.80
C ASN A 316 -2.46 -31.78 -17.66
N ILE A 317 -3.65 -32.12 -17.15
CA ILE A 317 -4.30 -31.40 -16.06
C ILE A 317 -4.12 -32.19 -14.77
N GLN A 318 -3.49 -31.56 -13.79
CA GLN A 318 -3.52 -32.04 -12.42
C GLN A 318 -4.82 -31.53 -11.78
N LEU A 319 -5.74 -32.47 -11.54
CA LEU A 319 -7.06 -32.14 -10.99
C LEU A 319 -6.97 -31.68 -9.54
N ASN A 320 -7.53 -30.51 -9.28
CA ASN A 320 -7.59 -29.90 -7.96
C ASN A 320 -9.03 -30.05 -7.39
N THR A 321 -9.39 -31.28 -7.08
CA THR A 321 -10.78 -31.67 -6.83
C THR A 321 -11.42 -31.11 -5.55
N ALA A 322 -10.70 -30.36 -4.69
CA ALA A 322 -11.25 -30.09 -3.36
C ALA A 322 -10.79 -28.79 -2.67
N TYR A 323 -10.23 -27.81 -3.35
CA TYR A 323 -9.73 -26.63 -2.63
C TYR A 323 -10.59 -25.40 -2.84
N GLN A 324 -11.48 -25.13 -1.89
CA GLN A 324 -12.15 -23.84 -1.72
C GLN A 324 -11.69 -23.26 -0.39
N GLN A 325 -11.06 -22.10 -0.41
CA GLN A 325 -10.65 -21.39 0.80
C GLN A 325 -11.58 -20.22 1.07
N TYR A 326 -12.15 -20.21 2.27
CA TYR A 326 -12.94 -19.12 2.80
C TYR A 326 -12.16 -18.49 3.96
N ASP A 327 -11.73 -17.25 3.82
CA ASP A 327 -11.11 -16.47 4.88
C ASP A 327 -12.11 -15.40 5.36
N PHE A 328 -12.51 -15.48 6.62
CA PHE A 328 -13.42 -14.54 7.27
C PHE A 328 -12.68 -13.60 8.20
#